data_6e59761b6b1dad0365670dc908846665
#
_entry.id   6e59761b6b1dad0365670dc908846665
#
_cell.length_a   1.000
_cell.length_b   1.000
_cell.length_c   1.000
_cell.angle_alpha   90.00
_cell.angle_beta   90.00
_cell.angle_gamma   90.00
#
_symmetry.space_group_name_H-M   'P 1'
#
loop_
_entity.id
_entity.type
_entity.pdbx_description
1 polymer ?
#
loop_
_entity_poly.entity_id
_entity_poly.type
_entity_poly.pdbx_seq_one_letter_code
_entity_poly.pdbx_strand_id
1 'polypeptide(L)'
;MPDYELKLVKSLEYQRPEISRGYTDQTLYVNVSDAAMAIRPVDQKTKDVFIGGRGYDLWLLWNAVTPTTRWNDPANAICIASGPLGGTPIYPGSGKSIVTTLSPLTGSVIDSNVGGYFGPYLKFSGFDALEIQGKALRTQSSISMALTSRFRY
;
A
#
# COMPACT_ATOMS: atom_id res chain seq x y z
N MET A 1 12.66 25.06 15.88
CA MET A 1 11.97 23.85 15.38
C MET A 1 12.73 22.68 15.97
N PRO A 2 12.08 21.65 16.53
CA PRO A 2 12.81 20.47 16.95
C PRO A 2 13.45 19.82 15.73
N ASP A 3 14.75 19.54 15.78
CA ASP A 3 15.46 18.79 14.77
C ASP A 3 14.95 17.36 14.78
N TYR A 4 14.09 17.02 13.80
CA TYR A 4 13.68 15.65 13.58
C TYR A 4 14.74 14.94 12.76
N GLU A 5 15.59 14.18 13.42
CA GLU A 5 16.53 13.30 12.75
C GLU A 5 15.76 12.08 12.21
N LEU A 6 15.69 11.94 10.89
CA LEU A 6 15.09 10.77 10.24
C LEU A 6 16.03 9.58 10.39
N LYS A 7 15.65 8.61 11.20
CA LYS A 7 16.42 7.38 11.39
C LYS A 7 15.87 6.29 10.46
N LEU A 8 16.74 5.73 9.62
CA LEU A 8 16.40 4.54 8.85
C LEU A 8 16.22 3.34 9.79
N VAL A 9 15.01 2.80 9.86
CA VAL A 9 14.67 1.63 10.71
C VAL A 9 14.90 0.33 9.96
N LYS A 10 14.49 0.26 8.69
CA LYS A 10 14.58 -0.94 7.85
C LYS A 10 14.65 -0.55 6.38
N SER A 11 15.32 -1.37 5.59
CA SER A 11 15.30 -1.31 4.13
C SER A 11 14.98 -2.68 3.54
N LEU A 12 14.36 -2.68 2.37
CA LEU A 12 14.07 -3.87 1.58
C LEU A 12 14.68 -3.68 0.20
N GLU A 13 15.56 -4.59 -0.18
CA GLU A 13 16.08 -4.66 -1.55
C GLU A 13 15.24 -5.64 -2.37
N TYR A 14 14.83 -5.24 -3.55
CA TYR A 14 14.03 -6.08 -4.43
C TYR A 14 14.28 -5.73 -5.89
N GLN A 15 13.98 -6.69 -6.76
CA GLN A 15 13.99 -6.48 -8.18
C GLN A 15 12.62 -5.92 -8.61
N ARG A 16 12.63 -4.72 -9.21
CA ARG A 16 11.40 -4.11 -9.71
C ARG A 16 10.86 -4.93 -10.89
N PRO A 17 9.60 -5.38 -10.85
CA PRO A 17 8.97 -6.09 -11.95
C PRO A 17 8.69 -5.13 -13.12
N GLU A 18 8.54 -5.70 -14.30
CA GLU A 18 8.00 -4.98 -15.45
C GLU A 18 6.49 -4.76 -15.26
N ILE A 19 6.01 -3.58 -15.65
CA ILE A 19 4.56 -3.29 -15.64
C ILE A 19 3.94 -3.95 -16.88
N SER A 20 3.09 -4.95 -16.65
CA SER A 20 2.36 -5.66 -17.71
C SER A 20 0.87 -5.39 -17.60
N ARG A 21 0.25 -4.88 -18.68
CA ARG A 21 -1.18 -4.56 -18.73
C ARG A 21 -1.66 -3.66 -17.57
N GLY A 22 -0.77 -2.80 -17.06
CA GLY A 22 -1.03 -1.90 -15.95
C GLY A 22 -0.85 -2.52 -14.56
N TYR A 23 -0.35 -3.75 -14.45
CA TYR A 23 -0.07 -4.45 -13.20
C TYR A 23 1.42 -4.69 -13.00
N THR A 24 1.83 -4.75 -11.75
CA THR A 24 3.15 -5.17 -11.30
C THR A 24 3.11 -6.54 -10.63
N ASP A 25 1.91 -7.05 -10.37
CA ASP A 25 1.61 -8.33 -9.74
C ASP A 25 2.21 -8.49 -8.32
N GLN A 26 2.44 -7.35 -7.64
CA GLN A 26 3.04 -7.31 -6.30
C GLN A 26 2.31 -6.35 -5.37
N THR A 27 2.18 -6.78 -4.11
CA THR A 27 1.77 -5.95 -2.97
C THR A 27 2.95 -5.80 -2.02
N LEU A 28 3.25 -4.57 -1.60
CA LEU A 28 4.19 -4.32 -0.51
C LEU A 28 3.46 -4.45 0.83
N TYR A 29 3.92 -5.39 1.66
CA TYR A 29 3.46 -5.54 3.04
C TYR A 29 4.47 -4.93 4.00
N VAL A 30 3.99 -4.15 4.96
CA VAL A 30 4.79 -3.53 6.02
C VAL A 30 4.11 -3.75 7.37
N ASN A 31 4.82 -4.32 8.33
CA ASN A 31 4.36 -4.40 9.72
C ASN A 31 5.18 -3.42 10.58
N VAL A 32 4.50 -2.41 11.12
CA VAL A 32 5.17 -1.37 11.91
C VAL A 32 5.44 -1.77 13.36
N SER A 33 4.96 -2.94 13.82
CA SER A 33 5.26 -3.44 15.18
C SER A 33 6.69 -3.94 15.29
N ASP A 34 7.17 -4.64 14.25
CA ASP A 34 8.46 -5.32 14.21
C ASP A 34 9.35 -4.89 13.03
N ALA A 35 8.90 -3.89 12.27
CA ALA A 35 9.53 -3.43 11.05
C ALA A 35 9.71 -4.54 9.99
N ALA A 36 8.85 -5.57 9.99
CA ALA A 36 8.86 -6.58 8.94
C ALA A 36 8.34 -6.00 7.63
N MET A 37 9.01 -6.36 6.54
CA MET A 37 8.58 -6.03 5.18
C MET A 37 8.58 -7.28 4.32
N ALA A 38 7.58 -7.43 3.47
CA ALA A 38 7.47 -8.54 2.54
C ALA A 38 6.83 -8.10 1.22
N ILE A 39 7.21 -8.78 0.14
CA ILE A 39 6.56 -8.65 -1.16
C ILE A 39 5.64 -9.85 -1.32
N ARG A 40 4.36 -9.58 -1.51
CA ARG A 40 3.33 -10.61 -1.70
C ARG A 40 2.88 -10.61 -3.16
N PRO A 41 2.85 -11.77 -3.83
CA PRO A 41 2.38 -11.83 -5.21
C PRO A 41 0.85 -11.60 -5.27
N VAL A 42 0.41 -10.99 -6.37
CA VAL A 42 -1.00 -10.86 -6.72
C VAL A 42 -1.29 -11.81 -7.87
N ASP A 43 -2.14 -12.80 -7.65
CA ASP A 43 -2.46 -13.80 -8.63
C ASP A 43 -3.49 -13.30 -9.68
N GLN A 44 -3.61 -14.04 -10.79
CA GLN A 44 -4.52 -13.68 -11.87
C GLN A 44 -5.98 -13.69 -11.41
N LYS A 45 -6.37 -14.64 -10.56
CA LYS A 45 -7.74 -14.73 -10.03
C LYS A 45 -8.13 -13.50 -9.23
N THR A 46 -7.22 -12.97 -8.40
CA THR A 46 -7.42 -11.74 -7.65
C THR A 46 -7.62 -10.54 -8.60
N LYS A 47 -6.85 -10.46 -9.67
CA LYS A 47 -7.00 -9.41 -10.70
C LYS A 47 -8.33 -9.52 -11.44
N ASP A 48 -8.75 -10.70 -11.80
CA ASP A 48 -9.99 -10.94 -12.54
C ASP A 48 -11.24 -10.59 -11.71
N VAL A 49 -11.20 -10.82 -10.40
CA VAL A 49 -12.32 -10.55 -9.49
C VAL A 49 -12.35 -9.09 -9.01
N PHE A 50 -11.20 -8.57 -8.60
CA PHE A 50 -11.13 -7.28 -7.90
C PHE A 50 -10.57 -6.14 -8.76
N ILE A 51 -9.95 -6.43 -9.89
CA ILE A 51 -9.38 -5.47 -10.85
C ILE A 51 -8.23 -4.63 -10.24
N GLY A 52 -8.46 -3.92 -9.15
CA GLY A 52 -7.49 -3.04 -8.47
C GLY A 52 -8.18 -2.00 -7.61
N GLY A 53 -7.43 -1.03 -7.10
CA GLY A 53 -7.95 0.07 -6.29
C GLY A 53 -8.78 -0.42 -5.11
N ARG A 54 -10.03 0.04 -4.99
CA ARG A 54 -10.93 -0.35 -3.89
C ARG A 54 -11.09 -1.87 -3.78
N GLY A 55 -11.17 -2.59 -4.90
CA GLY A 55 -11.31 -4.05 -4.87
C GLY A 55 -10.12 -4.72 -4.20
N TYR A 56 -8.90 -4.32 -4.56
CA TYR A 56 -7.67 -4.84 -3.92
C TYR A 56 -7.60 -4.49 -2.45
N ASP A 57 -7.90 -3.24 -2.09
CA ASP A 57 -7.88 -2.79 -0.70
C ASP A 57 -8.85 -3.58 0.16
N LEU A 58 -10.07 -3.80 -0.32
CA LEU A 58 -11.09 -4.60 0.39
C LEU A 58 -10.65 -6.04 0.55
N TRP A 59 -10.05 -6.64 -0.49
CA TRP A 59 -9.52 -8.00 -0.44
C TRP A 59 -8.36 -8.13 0.56
N LEU A 60 -7.42 -7.20 0.56
CA LEU A 60 -6.32 -7.14 1.51
C LEU A 60 -6.84 -6.98 2.94
N LEU A 61 -7.73 -6.01 3.17
CA LEU A 61 -8.32 -5.77 4.48
C LEU A 61 -9.11 -6.97 4.99
N TRP A 62 -9.90 -7.62 4.11
CA TRP A 62 -10.65 -8.84 4.45
C TRP A 62 -9.75 -9.96 4.94
N ASN A 63 -8.58 -10.15 4.33
CA ASN A 63 -7.62 -11.17 4.74
C ASN A 63 -6.82 -10.78 5.99
N ALA A 64 -6.74 -9.49 6.29
CA ALA A 64 -6.00 -8.97 7.43
C ALA A 64 -6.80 -9.01 8.73
N VAL A 65 -8.13 -8.77 8.66
CA VAL A 65 -8.98 -8.58 9.85
C VAL A 65 -9.89 -9.77 10.13
N THR A 66 -10.39 -9.84 11.35
CA THR A 66 -11.40 -10.78 11.80
C THR A 66 -12.68 -10.03 12.21
N PRO A 67 -13.83 -10.68 12.42
CA PRO A 67 -15.04 -10.03 12.88
C PRO A 67 -14.90 -9.29 14.23
N THR A 68 -13.88 -9.61 15.02
CA THR A 68 -13.59 -9.00 16.31
C THR A 68 -12.52 -7.91 16.25
N THR A 69 -11.84 -7.75 15.12
CA THR A 69 -10.79 -6.73 14.95
C THR A 69 -11.39 -5.33 15.03
N ARG A 70 -10.77 -4.47 15.82
CA ARG A 70 -11.16 -3.06 15.97
C ARG A 70 -10.19 -2.15 15.22
N TRP A 71 -10.60 -0.92 14.98
CA TRP A 71 -9.82 0.07 14.23
C TRP A 71 -8.42 0.33 14.81
N ASN A 72 -8.22 0.20 16.13
CA ASN A 72 -6.95 0.45 16.83
C ASN A 72 -6.16 -0.83 17.17
N ASP A 73 -6.62 -1.98 16.73
CA ASP A 73 -5.90 -3.24 16.91
C ASP A 73 -4.68 -3.32 15.98
N PRO A 74 -3.58 -3.95 16.42
CA PRO A 74 -2.44 -4.22 15.54
C PRO A 74 -2.78 -5.08 14.31
N ALA A 75 -3.87 -5.84 14.40
CA ALA A 75 -4.37 -6.65 13.28
C ALA A 75 -5.12 -5.83 12.22
N ASN A 76 -5.58 -4.62 12.55
CA ASN A 76 -6.16 -3.75 11.52
C ASN A 76 -5.08 -3.37 10.49
N ALA A 77 -5.49 -3.20 9.24
CA ALA A 77 -4.63 -2.78 8.15
C ALA A 77 -5.07 -1.44 7.57
N ILE A 78 -4.09 -0.67 7.10
CA ILE A 78 -4.30 0.41 6.14
C ILE A 78 -3.84 -0.12 4.79
N CYS A 79 -4.78 -0.25 3.87
CA CYS A 79 -4.53 -0.72 2.51
C CYS A 79 -4.60 0.46 1.55
N ILE A 80 -3.64 0.55 0.63
CA ILE A 80 -3.57 1.63 -0.36
C ILE A 80 -3.30 1.00 -1.72
N ALA A 81 -4.24 1.11 -2.65
CA ALA A 81 -4.07 0.57 -3.99
C ALA A 81 -4.47 1.55 -5.09
N SER A 82 -3.84 1.40 -6.24
CA SER A 82 -4.26 2.02 -7.49
C SER A 82 -4.80 0.97 -8.45
N GLY A 83 -5.58 1.40 -9.45
CA GLY A 83 -6.05 0.50 -10.50
C GLY A 83 -5.01 0.32 -11.62
N PRO A 84 -5.30 -0.55 -12.61
CA PRO A 84 -4.39 -0.79 -13.74
C PRO A 84 -4.11 0.46 -14.59
N LEU A 85 -5.02 1.44 -14.59
CA LEU A 85 -4.82 2.72 -15.26
C LEU A 85 -3.99 3.72 -14.45
N GLY A 86 -3.62 3.38 -13.21
CA GLY A 86 -2.80 4.24 -12.34
C GLY A 86 -1.43 4.52 -12.95
N GLY A 87 -1.08 5.81 -13.06
CA GLY A 87 0.21 6.24 -13.63
C GLY A 87 0.29 6.24 -15.16
N THR A 88 -0.77 5.87 -15.89
CA THR A 88 -0.77 6.00 -17.35
C THR A 88 -0.89 7.46 -17.79
N PRO A 89 -0.10 7.92 -18.78
CA PRO A 89 -0.24 9.27 -19.34
C PRO A 89 -1.44 9.43 -20.28
N ILE A 90 -2.07 8.32 -20.68
CA ILE A 90 -3.14 8.31 -21.69
C ILE A 90 -4.48 8.73 -21.07
N TYR A 91 -4.66 8.51 -19.75
CA TYR A 91 -5.93 8.76 -19.08
C TYR A 91 -5.79 9.88 -18.03
N PRO A 92 -6.56 10.99 -18.17
CA PRO A 92 -6.61 12.03 -17.15
C PRO A 92 -7.30 11.48 -15.88
N GLY A 93 -6.69 11.66 -14.73
CA GLY A 93 -7.18 11.07 -13.46
C GLY A 93 -6.45 9.79 -13.05
N SER A 94 -5.43 9.40 -13.77
CA SER A 94 -4.56 8.25 -13.47
C SER A 94 -3.76 8.38 -12.16
N GLY A 95 -3.80 9.54 -11.50
CA GLY A 95 -3.17 9.78 -10.19
C GLY A 95 -3.98 9.30 -8.98
N LYS A 96 -5.14 8.68 -9.17
CA LYS A 96 -5.98 8.23 -8.05
C LYS A 96 -5.47 6.95 -7.43
N SER A 97 -5.49 6.93 -6.09
CA SER A 97 -5.41 5.75 -5.25
C SER A 97 -6.55 5.75 -4.23
N ILE A 98 -6.87 4.60 -3.71
CA ILE A 98 -7.84 4.40 -2.63
C ILE A 98 -7.06 4.05 -1.38
N VAL A 99 -7.53 4.53 -0.23
CA VAL A 99 -7.03 4.14 1.10
C VAL A 99 -8.19 3.53 1.86
N THR A 100 -8.04 2.30 2.31
CA THR A 100 -9.10 1.53 2.99
C THR A 100 -8.62 1.01 4.34
N THR A 101 -9.49 1.09 5.35
CA THR A 101 -9.24 0.59 6.71
C THR A 101 -10.55 0.41 7.48
N LEU A 102 -10.47 0.00 8.77
CA LEU A 102 -11.61 0.07 9.69
C LEU A 102 -11.74 1.47 10.27
N SER A 103 -12.94 2.05 10.19
CA SER A 103 -13.23 3.40 10.68
C SER A 103 -13.28 3.45 12.21
N PRO A 104 -12.59 4.42 12.84
CA PRO A 104 -12.73 4.66 14.28
C PRO A 104 -14.12 5.20 14.67
N LEU A 105 -14.83 5.83 13.73
CA LEU A 105 -16.13 6.43 13.99
C LEU A 105 -17.27 5.40 13.94
N THR A 106 -17.25 4.53 12.93
CA THR A 106 -18.37 3.61 12.66
C THR A 106 -18.06 2.16 13.05
N GLY A 107 -16.78 1.80 13.26
CA GLY A 107 -16.34 0.42 13.43
C GLY A 107 -16.47 -0.45 12.19
N SER A 108 -16.88 0.13 11.06
CA SER A 108 -17.05 -0.54 9.78
C SER A 108 -15.90 -0.18 8.84
N VAL A 109 -15.88 -0.81 7.67
CA VAL A 109 -14.93 -0.47 6.60
C VAL A 109 -15.20 0.94 6.08
N ILE A 110 -14.14 1.71 5.90
CA ILE A 110 -14.17 3.01 5.26
C ILE A 110 -13.11 3.06 4.16
N ASP A 111 -13.41 3.76 3.08
CA ASP A 111 -12.44 4.09 2.05
C ASP A 111 -12.40 5.59 1.75
N SER A 112 -11.27 6.06 1.28
CA SER A 112 -11.04 7.44 0.88
C SER A 112 -10.27 7.50 -0.44
N ASN A 113 -10.67 8.44 -1.31
CA ASN A 113 -9.96 8.70 -2.54
C ASN A 113 -8.81 9.69 -2.31
N VAL A 114 -7.62 9.33 -2.76
CA VAL A 114 -6.43 10.18 -2.70
C VAL A 114 -5.97 10.47 -4.13
N GLY A 115 -5.87 11.75 -4.47
CA GLY A 115 -5.31 12.20 -5.75
C GLY A 115 -3.82 12.50 -5.64
N GLY A 116 -3.19 12.79 -6.78
CA GLY A 116 -1.79 13.19 -6.86
C GLY A 116 -0.86 12.09 -7.34
N TYR A 117 0.38 12.09 -6.85
CA TYR A 117 1.44 11.26 -7.41
C TYR A 117 1.71 9.96 -6.66
N PHE A 118 1.10 9.77 -5.48
CA PHE A 118 1.39 8.60 -4.65
C PHE A 118 1.08 7.28 -5.36
N GLY A 119 -0.14 7.15 -5.93
CA GLY A 119 -0.54 5.95 -6.69
C GLY A 119 0.39 5.65 -7.87
N PRO A 120 0.66 6.61 -8.77
CA PRO A 120 1.65 6.46 -9.84
C PRO A 120 3.03 6.03 -9.35
N TYR A 121 3.57 6.69 -8.32
CA TYR A 121 4.89 6.32 -7.81
C TYR A 121 4.92 4.94 -7.15
N LEU A 122 3.86 4.54 -6.45
CA LEU A 122 3.73 3.18 -5.92
C LEU A 122 3.81 2.15 -7.08
N LYS A 123 3.07 2.39 -8.17
CA LYS A 123 3.10 1.55 -9.37
C LYS A 123 4.48 1.51 -10.01
N PHE A 124 5.12 2.67 -10.23
CA PHE A 124 6.45 2.75 -10.84
C PHE A 124 7.53 2.13 -9.96
N SER A 125 7.27 2.01 -8.68
CA SER A 125 8.13 1.30 -7.74
C SER A 125 7.94 -0.21 -7.77
N GLY A 126 6.97 -0.71 -8.53
CA GLY A 126 6.74 -2.14 -8.70
C GLY A 126 5.66 -2.71 -7.81
N PHE A 127 4.73 -1.89 -7.31
CA PHE A 127 3.65 -2.36 -6.44
C PHE A 127 2.29 -1.88 -6.92
N ASP A 128 1.31 -2.79 -6.96
CA ASP A 128 -0.10 -2.49 -7.21
C ASP A 128 -0.81 -1.99 -5.96
N ALA A 129 -0.34 -2.44 -4.79
CA ALA A 129 -0.88 -2.07 -3.50
C ALA A 129 0.20 -2.02 -2.41
N LEU A 130 -0.12 -1.29 -1.34
CA LEU A 130 0.60 -1.22 -0.08
C LEU A 130 -0.33 -1.63 1.05
N GLU A 131 0.08 -2.60 1.87
CA GLU A 131 -0.63 -3.03 3.08
C GLU A 131 0.22 -2.72 4.30
N ILE A 132 -0.28 -1.90 5.20
CA ILE A 132 0.39 -1.52 6.44
C ILE A 132 -0.40 -2.07 7.62
N GLN A 133 0.25 -2.90 8.44
CA GLN A 133 -0.30 -3.46 9.68
C GLN A 133 0.59 -3.15 10.88
N GLY A 134 0.09 -3.49 12.06
CA GLY A 134 0.84 -3.41 13.28
C GLY A 134 0.63 -2.11 14.05
N LYS A 135 1.28 -2.04 15.21
CA LYS A 135 1.24 -0.88 16.10
C LYS A 135 2.65 -0.56 16.57
N ALA A 136 3.17 0.57 16.19
CA ALA A 136 4.48 1.02 16.63
C ALA A 136 4.48 1.33 18.13
N LEU A 137 5.55 0.94 18.85
CA LEU A 137 5.72 1.20 20.29
C LEU A 137 5.89 2.69 20.60
N ARG A 138 6.36 3.46 19.63
CA ARG A 138 6.48 4.93 19.68
C ARG A 138 5.80 5.51 18.46
N THR A 139 5.19 6.68 18.61
CA THR A 139 4.63 7.42 17.47
C THR A 139 5.74 7.66 16.45
N GLN A 140 5.62 7.02 15.29
CA GLN A 140 6.50 7.27 14.15
C GLN A 140 5.80 8.29 13.25
N SER A 141 6.43 9.43 13.07
CA SER A 141 5.81 10.56 12.38
C SER A 141 5.83 10.44 10.85
N SER A 142 6.52 9.45 10.28
CA SER A 142 6.52 9.24 8.83
C SER A 142 7.00 7.84 8.43
N ILE A 143 6.29 7.22 7.50
CA ILE A 143 6.85 6.17 6.65
C ILE A 143 7.38 6.90 5.42
N SER A 144 8.69 7.14 5.37
CA SER A 144 9.33 7.62 4.15
C SER A 144 9.68 6.42 3.29
N MET A 145 8.96 6.23 2.20
CA MET A 145 9.34 5.30 1.15
C MET A 145 10.29 6.01 0.19
N ALA A 146 11.58 5.99 0.49
CA ALA A 146 12.60 6.36 -0.48
C ALA A 146 12.82 5.17 -1.41
N LEU A 147 12.17 5.21 -2.57
CA LEU A 147 12.33 4.20 -3.62
C LEU A 147 13.60 4.54 -4.41
N THR A 148 14.73 4.03 -3.94
CA THR A 148 15.99 4.16 -4.66
C THR A 148 16.05 3.06 -5.71
N SER A 149 15.55 3.32 -6.91
CA SER A 149 15.82 2.47 -8.07
C SER A 149 17.26 2.73 -8.52
N ARG A 150 18.18 1.80 -8.27
CA ARG A 150 19.46 1.80 -8.97
C ARG A 150 19.20 1.37 -10.41
N PHE A 151 19.12 2.32 -11.33
CA PHE A 151 19.23 2.04 -12.75
C PHE A 151 20.65 1.54 -13.01
N ARG A 152 20.82 0.27 -13.38
CA ARG A 152 22.00 -0.18 -14.13
C ARG A 152 21.59 -0.08 -15.62
N TYR A 153 22.26 0.81 -16.33
CA TYR A 153 22.29 0.81 -17.80
C TYR A 153 23.16 -0.34 -18.27
#